data_5cf236d5a6c0511ddda920d4538dec96
#
_entry.id   5cf236d5a6c0511ddda920d4538dec96
#
_cell.length_a   1.000
_cell.length_b   1.000
_cell.length_c   1.000
_cell.angle_alpha   90.00
_cell.angle_beta   90.00
_cell.angle_gamma   90.00
#
_symmetry.space_group_name_H-M   'P 1'
#
loop_
_entity.id
_entity.type
_entity.pdbx_description
1 polymer ?
#
loop_
_entity_poly.entity_id
_entity_poly.type
_entity_poly.pdbx_seq_one_letter_code
_entity_poly.pdbx_strand_id
1 'polypeptide(L)'
;NLIEEVDADGPIDAIAGIGHTRWATHGRPTVANAHPQMSPDGRFALVHNGIIENADILRAALIADGEAFASETDTEVVVHLLARAYDDVTPASYLGPVAGLTGADEEVARRLVGAMRAVTEQLHGTFTLLVVSNQSPNVIVAARRSSPLVIGLGEGENFLGSDVLAFVEHTNRAVEIGQDQVVVVSATDVTVIDPDGSPVALKEYEVDFSSDRATKNGWPTFMEKEIHEQPDAVGATLADRIDSHGRLALDEVRIPESVLRSVDKVIMIGCGTASYAGQVARYAIEHWCRIPVEVELSSEFRYRDPVVGEKTLVVAISQSGETMDTIQAIRHAREQG
;
A
#
# COMPACT_ATOMS: atom_id res chain seq x y z
N ASN A 1 20.96 3.94 15.02
CA ASN A 1 19.71 4.67 14.80
C ASN A 1 19.91 5.56 13.57
N LEU A 2 18.98 5.56 12.60
CA LEU A 2 19.10 6.33 11.36
C LEU A 2 19.34 7.83 11.63
N ILE A 3 18.67 8.39 12.64
CA ILE A 3 18.84 9.79 13.06
C ILE A 3 20.28 10.05 13.51
N GLU A 4 20.87 9.17 14.31
CA GLU A 4 22.25 9.30 14.78
C GLU A 4 23.26 9.20 13.64
N GLU A 5 23.01 8.38 12.63
CA GLU A 5 23.85 8.26 11.44
C GLU A 5 23.74 9.51 10.56
N VAL A 6 22.54 10.02 10.33
CA VAL A 6 22.31 11.26 9.56
C VAL A 6 22.92 12.46 10.28
N ASP A 7 22.79 12.55 11.61
CA ASP A 7 23.41 13.64 12.40
C ASP A 7 24.93 13.57 12.41
N ALA A 8 25.52 12.38 12.33
CA ALA A 8 26.96 12.18 12.29
C ALA A 8 27.59 12.62 10.98
N ASP A 9 26.87 12.50 9.86
CA ASP A 9 27.33 12.93 8.54
C ASP A 9 27.15 14.44 8.28
N GLY A 10 26.52 15.15 9.21
CA GLY A 10 26.25 16.59 9.12
C GLY A 10 24.98 16.91 8.32
N PRO A 11 24.67 18.21 8.13
CA PRO A 11 23.45 18.63 7.46
C PRO A 11 23.43 18.15 6.00
N ILE A 12 22.40 17.42 5.63
CA ILE A 12 22.16 16.96 4.27
C ILE A 12 21.44 18.09 3.51
N ASP A 13 22.08 18.62 2.49
CA ASP A 13 21.49 19.62 1.59
C ASP A 13 20.65 18.90 0.50
N ALA A 14 19.62 18.16 0.94
CA ALA A 14 18.69 17.44 0.08
C ALA A 14 17.30 18.03 0.22
N ILE A 15 16.59 18.15 -0.92
CA ILE A 15 15.24 18.70 -1.01
C ILE A 15 14.17 17.64 -1.28
N ALA A 16 14.55 16.41 -1.54
CA ALA A 16 13.67 15.26 -1.64
C ALA A 16 14.37 14.01 -1.10
N GLY A 17 13.60 13.06 -0.59
CA GLY A 17 14.12 11.80 -0.08
C GLY A 17 13.08 10.69 -0.14
N ILE A 18 13.55 9.47 -0.27
CA ILE A 18 12.73 8.26 -0.17
C ILE A 18 13.29 7.35 0.91
N GLY A 19 12.44 6.63 1.60
CA GLY A 19 12.83 5.71 2.65
C GLY A 19 11.88 4.54 2.77
N HIS A 20 12.36 3.45 3.39
CA HIS A 20 11.58 2.24 3.57
C HIS A 20 12.03 1.45 4.80
N THR A 21 11.09 0.99 5.61
CA THR A 21 11.38 0.19 6.81
C THR A 21 11.50 -1.31 6.55
N ARG A 22 11.18 -1.73 5.38
CA ARG A 22 11.23 -3.08 4.81
C ARG A 22 10.69 -4.21 5.73
N TRP A 23 9.58 -4.80 5.31
CA TRP A 23 9.17 -6.14 5.75
C TRP A 23 9.68 -7.14 4.71
N ALA A 24 10.65 -8.00 5.08
CA ALA A 24 11.34 -8.88 4.12
C ALA A 24 10.40 -9.94 3.54
N THR A 25 10.09 -9.84 2.25
CA THR A 25 9.33 -10.83 1.47
C THR A 25 10.24 -11.65 0.56
N HIS A 26 11.17 -11.00 -0.15
CA HIS A 26 12.17 -11.62 -1.00
C HIS A 26 13.59 -11.32 -0.48
N GLY A 27 14.39 -12.35 -0.27
CA GLY A 27 15.74 -12.24 0.27
C GLY A 27 15.80 -11.94 1.77
N ARG A 28 16.91 -12.30 2.41
CA ARG A 28 17.12 -12.11 3.84
C ARG A 28 17.29 -10.64 4.21
N PRO A 29 17.07 -10.24 5.47
CA PRO A 29 17.33 -8.87 5.92
C PRO A 29 18.85 -8.62 6.00
N THR A 30 19.43 -8.23 4.87
CA THR A 30 20.84 -7.84 4.71
C THR A 30 20.91 -6.44 4.13
N VAL A 31 22.08 -5.79 4.22
CA VAL A 31 22.30 -4.46 3.63
C VAL A 31 22.07 -4.48 2.11
N ALA A 32 22.55 -5.51 1.41
CA ALA A 32 22.34 -5.64 -0.03
C ALA A 32 20.87 -5.73 -0.43
N ASN A 33 20.04 -6.32 0.42
CA ASN A 33 18.60 -6.47 0.22
C ASN A 33 17.80 -5.31 0.82
N ALA A 34 18.44 -4.28 1.40
CA ALA A 34 17.75 -3.11 1.92
C ALA A 34 17.25 -2.20 0.78
N HIS A 35 16.22 -1.41 1.07
CA HIS A 35 15.76 -0.35 0.18
C HIS A 35 16.36 0.99 0.62
N PRO A 36 16.58 1.92 -0.33
CA PRO A 36 16.30 1.83 -1.77
C PRO A 36 17.26 0.89 -2.52
N GLN A 37 16.79 0.32 -3.62
CA GLN A 37 17.61 -0.36 -4.61
C GLN A 37 18.03 0.65 -5.68
N MET A 38 19.27 0.52 -6.14
CA MET A 38 19.86 1.44 -7.13
C MET A 38 19.85 0.81 -8.53
N SER A 39 19.64 1.63 -9.56
CA SER A 39 19.90 1.20 -10.93
C SER A 39 21.39 0.89 -11.16
N PRO A 40 21.74 0.01 -12.13
CA PRO A 40 23.14 -0.37 -12.40
C PRO A 40 24.08 0.81 -12.66
N ASP A 41 23.56 1.87 -13.24
CA ASP A 41 24.27 3.10 -13.58
C ASP A 41 24.20 4.20 -12.48
N GLY A 42 23.49 3.92 -11.38
CA GLY A 42 23.33 4.84 -10.25
C GLY A 42 22.45 6.07 -10.52
N ARG A 43 21.71 6.09 -11.64
CA ARG A 43 20.81 7.23 -11.96
C ARG A 43 19.55 7.26 -11.12
N PHE A 44 19.03 6.09 -10.72
CA PHE A 44 17.76 5.94 -10.03
C PHE A 44 17.93 5.20 -8.71
N ALA A 45 17.21 5.67 -7.70
CA ALA A 45 16.99 4.95 -6.45
C ALA A 45 15.49 4.67 -6.32
N LEU A 46 15.12 3.43 -5.97
CA LEU A 46 13.74 2.97 -5.92
C LEU A 46 13.44 2.24 -4.61
N VAL A 47 12.31 2.59 -3.99
CA VAL A 47 11.72 1.84 -2.89
C VAL A 47 10.44 1.17 -3.35
N HIS A 48 10.13 0.00 -2.78
CA HIS A 48 9.00 -0.83 -3.16
C HIS A 48 8.32 -1.41 -1.92
N ASN A 49 7.01 -1.27 -1.86
CA ASN A 49 6.14 -1.95 -0.91
C ASN A 49 5.19 -2.87 -1.70
N GLY A 50 5.25 -4.17 -1.45
CA GLY A 50 4.47 -5.17 -2.16
C GLY A 50 5.28 -6.39 -2.58
N ILE A 51 4.79 -7.11 -3.60
CA ILE A 51 5.41 -8.31 -4.16
C ILE A 51 5.23 -8.31 -5.68
N ILE A 52 6.33 -8.44 -6.41
CA ILE A 52 6.33 -8.64 -7.87
C ILE A 52 6.37 -10.14 -8.14
N GLU A 53 5.21 -10.72 -8.42
CA GLU A 53 5.02 -12.18 -8.57
C GLU A 53 5.81 -12.79 -9.75
N ASN A 54 6.07 -12.01 -10.80
CA ASN A 54 6.84 -12.44 -11.96
C ASN A 54 8.32 -11.98 -11.94
N ALA A 55 8.83 -11.55 -10.78
CA ALA A 55 10.20 -11.02 -10.66
C ALA A 55 11.27 -12.00 -11.14
N ASP A 56 11.12 -13.30 -10.84
CA ASP A 56 12.11 -14.32 -11.25
C ASP A 56 12.20 -14.47 -12.77
N ILE A 57 11.07 -14.37 -13.48
CA ILE A 57 11.03 -14.45 -14.94
C ILE A 57 11.70 -13.21 -15.54
N LEU A 58 11.39 -12.03 -15.02
CA LEU A 58 11.97 -10.76 -15.46
C LEU A 58 13.47 -10.70 -15.16
N ARG A 59 13.90 -11.16 -13.97
CA ARG A 59 15.31 -11.29 -13.58
C ARG A 59 16.09 -12.19 -14.53
N ALA A 60 15.54 -13.35 -14.86
CA ALA A 60 16.18 -14.30 -15.79
C ALA A 60 16.38 -13.69 -17.18
N ALA A 61 15.41 -12.92 -17.67
CA ALA A 61 15.51 -12.21 -18.95
C ALA A 61 16.60 -11.12 -18.89
N LEU A 62 16.66 -10.31 -17.83
CA LEU A 62 17.68 -9.29 -17.66
C LEU A 62 19.10 -9.87 -17.55
N ILE A 63 19.26 -11.00 -16.84
CA ILE A 63 20.54 -11.72 -16.76
C ILE A 63 20.96 -12.26 -18.14
N ALA A 64 20.03 -12.79 -18.92
CA ALA A 64 20.31 -13.27 -20.27
C ALA A 64 20.77 -12.13 -21.21
N ASP A 65 20.34 -10.91 -20.95
CA ASP A 65 20.77 -9.69 -21.64
C ASP A 65 22.09 -9.10 -21.07
N GLY A 66 22.67 -9.73 -20.05
CA GLY A 66 23.97 -9.35 -19.49
C GLY A 66 23.92 -8.47 -18.24
N GLU A 67 22.75 -8.28 -17.63
CA GLU A 67 22.61 -7.55 -16.39
C GLU A 67 23.17 -8.35 -15.19
N ALA A 68 23.78 -7.64 -14.25
CA ALA A 68 24.26 -8.21 -12.99
C ALA A 68 23.44 -7.68 -11.82
N PHE A 69 23.10 -8.57 -10.88
CA PHE A 69 22.30 -8.24 -9.70
C PHE A 69 23.14 -8.30 -8.43
N ALA A 70 22.95 -7.36 -7.54
CA ALA A 70 23.62 -7.28 -6.24
C ALA A 70 22.75 -7.81 -5.09
N SER A 71 21.43 -7.86 -5.28
CA SER A 71 20.47 -8.29 -4.28
C SER A 71 19.61 -9.47 -4.75
N GLU A 72 18.88 -10.04 -3.80
CA GLU A 72 17.88 -11.08 -4.06
C GLU A 72 16.46 -10.49 -4.19
N THR A 73 16.32 -9.16 -4.14
CA THR A 73 15.01 -8.51 -4.07
C THR A 73 14.35 -8.39 -5.44
N ASP A 74 13.04 -8.53 -5.47
CA ASP A 74 12.21 -8.19 -6.62
C ASP A 74 12.29 -6.70 -7.00
N THR A 75 12.58 -5.85 -6.01
CA THR A 75 12.76 -4.40 -6.18
C THR A 75 13.93 -4.04 -7.11
N GLU A 76 15.04 -4.77 -7.02
CA GLU A 76 16.19 -4.56 -7.91
C GLU A 76 15.82 -4.86 -9.37
N VAL A 77 14.98 -5.87 -9.60
CA VAL A 77 14.45 -6.16 -10.94
C VAL A 77 13.68 -4.96 -11.50
N VAL A 78 12.85 -4.33 -10.68
CA VAL A 78 12.07 -3.16 -11.11
C VAL A 78 12.94 -1.98 -11.47
N VAL A 79 13.98 -1.66 -10.67
CA VAL A 79 14.85 -0.52 -10.97
C VAL A 79 15.73 -0.74 -12.20
N HIS A 80 16.12 -1.98 -12.49
CA HIS A 80 16.78 -2.34 -13.75
C HIS A 80 15.87 -2.13 -14.96
N LEU A 81 14.63 -2.63 -14.89
CA LEU A 81 13.62 -2.41 -15.94
C LEU A 81 13.35 -0.93 -16.15
N LEU A 82 13.27 -0.16 -15.05
CA LEU A 82 13.03 1.28 -15.12
C LEU A 82 14.18 2.01 -15.83
N ALA A 83 15.43 1.68 -15.52
CA ALA A 83 16.58 2.28 -16.16
C ALA A 83 16.59 2.02 -17.68
N ARG A 84 16.31 0.79 -18.10
CA ARG A 84 16.16 0.43 -19.53
C ARG A 84 15.02 1.17 -20.19
N ALA A 85 13.82 1.11 -19.60
CA ALA A 85 12.66 1.78 -20.14
C ALA A 85 12.88 3.31 -20.25
N TYR A 86 13.61 3.90 -19.31
CA TYR A 86 13.95 5.33 -19.35
C TYR A 86 14.82 5.69 -20.57
N ASP A 87 15.74 4.83 -20.96
CA ASP A 87 16.58 5.03 -22.12
C ASP A 87 15.81 4.84 -23.45
N ASP A 88 14.83 3.95 -23.45
CA ASP A 88 13.99 3.64 -24.64
C ASP A 88 12.88 4.68 -24.86
N VAL A 89 12.37 5.35 -23.82
CA VAL A 89 11.32 6.36 -23.93
C VAL A 89 11.90 7.75 -24.22
N THR A 90 11.07 8.58 -24.82
CA THR A 90 11.39 10.00 -25.06
C THR A 90 10.49 10.88 -24.19
N PRO A 91 10.83 12.17 -23.96
CA PRO A 91 9.92 13.10 -23.28
C PRO A 91 8.54 13.20 -23.95
N ALA A 92 8.46 12.93 -25.25
CA ALA A 92 7.21 12.89 -25.99
C ALA A 92 6.31 11.67 -25.67
N SER A 93 6.82 10.66 -24.95
CA SER A 93 6.04 9.51 -24.49
C SER A 93 4.95 9.89 -23.47
N TYR A 94 5.13 11.03 -22.82
CA TYR A 94 4.10 11.66 -22.00
C TYR A 94 4.16 13.19 -22.18
N LEU A 95 3.05 13.80 -22.62
CA LEU A 95 2.94 15.24 -22.91
C LEU A 95 2.06 15.99 -21.89
N GLY A 96 1.47 15.29 -20.94
CA GLY A 96 0.65 15.90 -19.89
C GLY A 96 1.44 16.73 -18.86
N PRO A 97 0.79 17.34 -17.87
CA PRO A 97 1.45 18.09 -16.82
C PRO A 97 2.36 17.19 -15.96
N VAL A 98 3.41 17.76 -15.38
CA VAL A 98 4.34 17.08 -14.48
C VAL A 98 4.67 17.98 -13.29
N ALA A 99 3.71 18.14 -12.40
CA ALA A 99 3.85 18.80 -11.09
C ALA A 99 4.49 20.21 -11.17
N GLY A 100 4.05 21.03 -12.14
CA GLY A 100 4.54 22.40 -12.31
C GLY A 100 6.00 22.54 -12.69
N LEU A 101 6.68 21.44 -13.02
CA LEU A 101 8.10 21.40 -13.37
C LEU A 101 8.36 22.04 -14.74
N THR A 102 9.55 22.57 -14.91
CA THR A 102 10.01 23.21 -16.16
C THR A 102 11.45 22.84 -16.49
N GLY A 103 11.82 22.99 -17.77
CA GLY A 103 13.21 22.77 -18.21
C GLY A 103 13.68 21.33 -18.08
N ALA A 104 14.88 21.13 -17.52
CA ALA A 104 15.48 19.80 -17.39
C ALA A 104 14.69 18.88 -16.45
N ASP A 105 14.14 19.40 -15.36
CA ASP A 105 13.32 18.63 -14.42
C ASP A 105 12.02 18.14 -15.09
N GLU A 106 11.41 18.98 -15.94
CA GLU A 106 10.23 18.59 -16.74
C GLU A 106 10.57 17.45 -17.70
N GLU A 107 11.72 17.52 -18.39
CA GLU A 107 12.13 16.49 -19.33
C GLU A 107 12.37 15.14 -18.60
N VAL A 108 13.10 15.16 -17.51
CA VAL A 108 13.36 13.96 -16.67
C VAL A 108 12.05 13.38 -16.14
N ALA A 109 11.14 14.21 -15.61
CA ALA A 109 9.88 13.76 -15.08
C ALA A 109 8.99 13.11 -16.18
N ARG A 110 8.92 13.70 -17.38
CA ARG A 110 8.17 13.13 -18.51
C ARG A 110 8.70 11.76 -18.94
N ARG A 111 10.02 11.62 -19.01
CA ARG A 111 10.65 10.33 -19.31
C ARG A 111 10.43 9.31 -18.22
N LEU A 112 10.52 9.71 -16.94
CA LEU A 112 10.23 8.83 -15.80
C LEU A 112 8.76 8.36 -15.79
N VAL A 113 7.81 9.24 -16.09
CA VAL A 113 6.39 8.85 -16.24
C VAL A 113 6.23 7.82 -17.36
N GLY A 114 6.84 8.05 -18.53
CA GLY A 114 6.81 7.10 -19.63
C GLY A 114 7.42 5.76 -19.28
N ALA A 115 8.59 5.78 -18.64
CA ALA A 115 9.30 4.58 -18.19
C ALA A 115 8.49 3.83 -17.11
N MET A 116 7.96 4.54 -16.10
CA MET A 116 7.16 3.93 -15.04
C MET A 116 5.92 3.22 -15.59
N ARG A 117 5.21 3.85 -16.54
CA ARG A 117 4.06 3.24 -17.22
C ARG A 117 4.47 1.97 -17.96
N ALA A 118 5.53 2.03 -18.78
CA ALA A 118 6.02 0.89 -19.54
C ALA A 118 6.47 -0.28 -18.62
N VAL A 119 7.03 0.03 -17.46
CA VAL A 119 7.43 -0.99 -16.46
C VAL A 119 6.21 -1.58 -15.78
N THR A 120 5.28 -0.75 -15.29
CA THR A 120 4.10 -1.25 -14.55
C THR A 120 3.19 -2.15 -15.40
N GLU A 121 3.18 -1.99 -16.72
CA GLU A 121 2.48 -2.90 -17.64
C GLU A 121 3.10 -4.31 -17.68
N GLN A 122 4.39 -4.45 -17.37
CA GLN A 122 5.10 -5.73 -17.36
C GLN A 122 5.03 -6.44 -16.01
N LEU A 123 4.73 -5.69 -14.94
CA LEU A 123 4.73 -6.23 -13.57
C LEU A 123 3.40 -6.95 -13.26
N HIS A 124 3.52 -8.13 -12.66
CA HIS A 124 2.40 -8.86 -12.06
C HIS A 124 2.54 -8.79 -10.53
N GLY A 125 1.39 -8.73 -9.84
CA GLY A 125 1.35 -8.69 -8.38
C GLY A 125 0.91 -7.33 -7.84
N THR A 126 1.36 -7.02 -6.62
CA THR A 126 0.96 -5.82 -5.88
C THR A 126 2.18 -4.96 -5.62
N PHE A 127 2.07 -3.66 -5.83
CA PHE A 127 3.20 -2.77 -5.63
C PHE A 127 2.79 -1.33 -5.32
N THR A 128 3.63 -0.68 -4.56
CA THR A 128 3.82 0.77 -4.49
C THR A 128 5.29 1.05 -4.73
N LEU A 129 5.58 1.78 -5.77
CA LEU A 129 6.92 2.12 -6.23
C LEU A 129 7.14 3.62 -6.09
N LEU A 130 8.24 4.03 -5.47
CA LEU A 130 8.70 5.43 -5.46
C LEU A 130 10.10 5.46 -6.02
N VAL A 131 10.35 6.35 -6.96
CA VAL A 131 11.66 6.55 -7.60
C VAL A 131 12.10 8.01 -7.53
N VAL A 132 13.36 8.19 -7.26
CA VAL A 132 14.08 9.46 -7.38
C VAL A 132 15.22 9.32 -8.39
N SER A 133 15.59 10.43 -9.03
CA SER A 133 16.70 10.48 -9.98
C SER A 133 17.74 11.51 -9.57
N ASN A 134 19.02 11.15 -9.71
CA ASN A 134 20.11 12.13 -9.51
C ASN A 134 20.16 13.21 -10.61
N GLN A 135 19.44 13.00 -11.72
CA GLN A 135 19.31 13.98 -12.80
C GLN A 135 18.25 15.06 -12.52
N SER A 136 17.31 14.79 -11.60
CA SER A 136 16.29 15.72 -11.15
C SER A 136 15.94 15.45 -9.70
N PRO A 137 16.73 15.95 -8.75
CA PRO A 137 16.53 15.69 -7.32
C PRO A 137 15.27 16.35 -6.75
N ASN A 138 14.58 17.20 -7.54
CA ASN A 138 13.37 17.92 -7.13
C ASN A 138 12.08 17.11 -7.34
N VAL A 139 12.19 15.87 -7.82
CA VAL A 139 11.05 15.08 -8.30
C VAL A 139 11.05 13.71 -7.69
N ILE A 140 9.87 13.28 -7.23
CA ILE A 140 9.57 11.88 -6.95
C ILE A 140 8.48 11.43 -7.94
N VAL A 141 8.73 10.31 -8.62
CA VAL A 141 7.71 9.65 -9.42
C VAL A 141 7.29 8.37 -8.72
N ALA A 142 5.99 8.16 -8.58
CA ALA A 142 5.45 7.00 -7.89
C ALA A 142 4.38 6.30 -8.74
N ALA A 143 4.18 5.01 -8.50
CA ALA A 143 3.08 4.24 -9.06
C ALA A 143 2.59 3.21 -8.06
N ARG A 144 1.28 2.85 -8.14
CA ARG A 144 0.74 1.83 -7.28
C ARG A 144 -0.21 0.88 -8.00
N ARG A 145 -0.20 -0.38 -7.56
CA ARG A 145 -1.22 -1.39 -7.88
C ARG A 145 -1.53 -2.18 -6.62
N SER A 146 -2.77 -2.04 -6.14
CA SER A 146 -3.30 -2.79 -4.98
C SER A 146 -2.60 -2.54 -3.62
N SER A 147 -1.35 -2.11 -3.59
CA SER A 147 -0.64 -1.68 -2.38
C SER A 147 -0.97 -0.21 -2.06
N PRO A 148 -1.07 0.21 -0.78
CA PRO A 148 -1.50 1.56 -0.43
C PRO A 148 -0.47 2.63 -0.81
N LEU A 149 -0.98 3.79 -1.25
CA LEU A 149 -0.21 5.01 -1.44
C LEU A 149 -1.14 6.21 -1.25
N VAL A 150 -0.74 7.15 -0.43
CA VAL A 150 -1.45 8.40 -0.16
C VAL A 150 -0.49 9.57 -0.28
N ILE A 151 -0.99 10.71 -0.75
CA ILE A 151 -0.24 11.96 -0.84
C ILE A 151 -0.68 12.88 0.29
N GLY A 152 0.28 13.52 0.98
CA GLY A 152 0.04 14.65 1.87
C GLY A 152 0.40 15.95 1.16
N LEU A 153 -0.50 16.93 1.18
CA LEU A 153 -0.31 18.25 0.57
C LEU A 153 0.09 19.26 1.65
N GLY A 154 1.36 19.64 1.69
CA GLY A 154 1.90 20.62 2.61
C GLY A 154 2.06 22.02 2.01
N GLU A 155 2.67 22.93 2.75
CA GLU A 155 3.02 24.29 2.30
C GLU A 155 4.49 24.36 1.87
N GLY A 156 4.74 24.31 0.57
CA GLY A 156 6.11 24.29 0.02
C GLY A 156 6.81 22.92 0.14
N GLU A 157 6.07 21.92 0.53
CA GLU A 157 6.51 20.51 0.59
C GLU A 157 5.31 19.59 0.37
N ASN A 158 5.54 18.41 -0.19
CA ASN A 158 4.53 17.37 -0.37
C ASN A 158 5.10 16.02 0.07
N PHE A 159 4.21 15.13 0.49
CA PHE A 159 4.57 13.86 1.10
C PHE A 159 3.95 12.69 0.33
N LEU A 160 4.64 11.56 0.35
CA LEU A 160 4.13 10.27 -0.11
C LEU A 160 4.30 9.25 1.03
N GLY A 161 3.24 8.54 1.34
CA GLY A 161 3.27 7.51 2.37
C GLY A 161 2.38 6.33 2.04
N SER A 162 2.63 5.17 2.64
CA SER A 162 1.69 4.05 2.61
C SER A 162 0.51 4.25 3.56
N ASP A 163 0.62 5.21 4.49
CA ASP A 163 -0.42 5.57 5.45
C ASP A 163 -0.31 7.08 5.75
N VAL A 164 -1.44 7.72 6.09
CA VAL A 164 -1.50 9.14 6.48
C VAL A 164 -0.65 9.46 7.71
N LEU A 165 -0.42 8.48 8.57
CA LEU A 165 0.46 8.58 9.74
C LEU A 165 1.89 9.00 9.39
N ALA A 166 2.32 8.75 8.14
CA ALA A 166 3.66 9.14 7.69
C ALA A 166 3.86 10.65 7.63
N PHE A 167 2.79 11.45 7.50
CA PHE A 167 2.89 12.89 7.30
C PHE A 167 1.85 13.72 8.07
N VAL A 168 0.96 13.09 8.85
CA VAL A 168 -0.14 13.81 9.53
C VAL A 168 0.32 14.88 10.52
N GLU A 169 1.54 14.80 11.03
CA GLU A 169 2.14 15.86 11.87
C GLU A 169 2.51 17.12 11.07
N HIS A 170 2.60 17.01 9.74
CA HIS A 170 2.99 18.08 8.82
C HIS A 170 1.79 18.66 8.06
N THR A 171 0.83 17.82 7.69
CA THR A 171 -0.38 18.22 6.98
C THR A 171 -1.54 17.25 7.21
N ASN A 172 -2.75 17.79 7.32
CA ASN A 172 -3.99 17.00 7.36
C ASN A 172 -4.69 16.91 5.99
N ARG A 173 -4.15 17.59 4.96
CA ARG A 173 -4.68 17.51 3.60
C ARG A 173 -4.09 16.32 2.88
N ALA A 174 -4.93 15.41 2.44
CA ALA A 174 -4.51 14.19 1.77
C ALA A 174 -5.22 13.99 0.44
N VAL A 175 -4.58 13.21 -0.46
CA VAL A 175 -5.14 12.79 -1.75
C VAL A 175 -4.99 11.29 -1.87
N GLU A 176 -6.10 10.62 -2.17
CA GLU A 176 -6.11 9.18 -2.48
C GLU A 176 -5.69 8.95 -3.93
N ILE A 177 -4.86 7.92 -4.15
CA ILE A 177 -4.39 7.51 -5.47
C ILE A 177 -5.13 6.24 -5.89
N GLY A 178 -5.67 6.25 -7.11
CA GLY A 178 -6.36 5.11 -7.73
C GLY A 178 -5.40 3.97 -8.13
N GLN A 179 -6.00 2.90 -8.65
CA GLN A 179 -5.25 1.75 -9.15
C GLN A 179 -4.52 2.09 -10.45
N ASP A 180 -3.29 1.60 -10.58
CA ASP A 180 -2.44 1.74 -11.76
C ASP A 180 -2.13 3.20 -12.18
N GLN A 181 -2.41 4.15 -11.30
CA GLN A 181 -2.05 5.55 -11.52
C GLN A 181 -0.57 5.80 -11.27
N VAL A 182 0.00 6.71 -12.03
CA VAL A 182 1.34 7.26 -11.82
C VAL A 182 1.22 8.65 -11.24
N VAL A 183 2.09 8.97 -10.30
CA VAL A 183 2.13 10.25 -9.61
C VAL A 183 3.46 10.92 -9.81
N VAL A 184 3.44 12.21 -10.06
CA VAL A 184 4.63 13.08 -10.05
C VAL A 184 4.45 14.07 -8.91
N VAL A 185 5.44 14.13 -8.03
CA VAL A 185 5.44 15.02 -6.87
C VAL A 185 6.67 15.90 -6.90
N SER A 186 6.46 17.19 -6.77
CA SER A 186 7.47 18.21 -6.48
C SER A 186 7.18 18.87 -5.12
N ALA A 187 8.05 19.75 -4.67
CA ALA A 187 7.80 20.49 -3.42
C ALA A 187 6.53 21.35 -3.46
N THR A 188 6.11 21.81 -4.63
CA THR A 188 5.03 22.79 -4.77
C THR A 188 3.78 22.26 -5.46
N ASP A 189 3.86 21.12 -6.14
CA ASP A 189 2.76 20.64 -6.96
C ASP A 189 2.73 19.11 -7.07
N VAL A 190 1.58 18.55 -7.39
CA VAL A 190 1.31 17.13 -7.57
C VAL A 190 0.51 16.92 -8.84
N THR A 191 0.92 15.95 -9.63
CA THR A 191 0.15 15.48 -10.79
C THR A 191 -0.13 13.98 -10.65
N VAL A 192 -1.39 13.58 -10.78
CA VAL A 192 -1.83 12.19 -10.86
C VAL A 192 -2.24 11.89 -12.30
N ILE A 193 -1.82 10.73 -12.79
CA ILE A 193 -1.92 10.33 -14.20
C ILE A 193 -2.58 8.95 -14.25
N ASP A 194 -3.67 8.84 -14.98
CA ASP A 194 -4.35 7.57 -15.23
C ASP A 194 -3.54 6.62 -16.14
N PRO A 195 -3.86 5.32 -16.17
CA PRO A 195 -3.20 4.36 -17.06
C PRO A 195 -3.24 4.74 -18.55
N ASP A 196 -4.26 5.46 -18.99
CA ASP A 196 -4.35 5.95 -20.38
C ASP A 196 -3.45 7.17 -20.67
N GLY A 197 -2.80 7.72 -19.62
CA GLY A 197 -1.94 8.91 -19.73
C GLY A 197 -2.66 10.23 -19.52
N SER A 198 -3.95 10.25 -19.22
CA SER A 198 -4.67 11.48 -18.93
C SER A 198 -4.41 11.96 -17.49
N PRO A 199 -4.31 13.28 -17.26
CA PRO A 199 -4.20 13.82 -15.91
C PRO A 199 -5.54 13.70 -15.17
N VAL A 200 -5.46 13.36 -13.87
CA VAL A 200 -6.62 13.19 -12.99
C VAL A 200 -6.75 14.40 -12.07
N ALA A 201 -7.98 14.86 -11.88
CA ALA A 201 -8.26 15.88 -10.88
C ALA A 201 -8.05 15.30 -9.47
N LEU A 202 -7.28 15.99 -8.65
CA LEU A 202 -7.01 15.56 -7.28
C LEU A 202 -8.31 15.55 -6.46
N LYS A 203 -8.57 14.46 -5.78
CA LYS A 203 -9.64 14.33 -4.80
C LYS A 203 -9.04 14.53 -3.42
N GLU A 204 -9.00 15.76 -2.97
CA GLU A 204 -8.51 16.10 -1.64
C GLU A 204 -9.54 15.74 -0.57
N TYR A 205 -9.05 15.28 0.57
CA TYR A 205 -9.84 15.10 1.79
C TYR A 205 -9.02 15.54 3.01
N GLU A 206 -9.70 15.92 4.07
CA GLU A 206 -9.07 16.21 5.34
C GLU A 206 -9.00 14.95 6.19
N VAL A 207 -7.81 14.67 6.71
CA VAL A 207 -7.58 13.60 7.68
C VAL A 207 -8.05 14.10 9.04
N ASP A 208 -9.14 13.52 9.55
CA ASP A 208 -9.58 13.74 10.91
C ASP A 208 -8.68 12.93 11.87
N PHE A 209 -7.60 13.55 12.26
CA PHE A 209 -6.59 12.92 13.09
C PHE A 209 -6.42 13.67 14.40
N SER A 210 -6.84 13.07 15.51
CA SER A 210 -6.44 13.58 16.83
C SER A 210 -4.95 13.26 17.04
N SER A 211 -4.14 14.29 17.33
CA SER A 211 -2.71 14.17 17.64
C SER A 211 -2.40 13.10 18.70
N ASP A 212 -3.37 12.77 19.54
CA ASP A 212 -3.28 11.73 20.57
C ASP A 212 -3.04 10.32 19.99
N ARG A 213 -3.46 10.05 18.75
CA ARG A 213 -3.22 8.74 18.10
C ARG A 213 -1.78 8.59 17.61
N ALA A 214 -1.15 9.66 17.15
CA ALA A 214 0.23 9.65 16.66
C ALA A 214 1.27 9.63 17.79
N THR A 215 0.89 9.97 19.02
CA THR A 215 1.82 10.08 20.13
C THR A 215 1.67 8.92 21.11
N LYS A 216 2.77 8.61 21.81
CA LYS A 216 2.76 7.58 22.87
C LYS A 216 2.02 8.03 24.15
N ASN A 217 1.62 9.31 24.27
CA ASN A 217 0.92 9.87 25.42
C ASN A 217 1.54 9.48 26.79
N GLY A 218 2.88 9.51 26.87
CA GLY A 218 3.62 9.16 28.08
C GLY A 218 3.91 7.67 28.27
N TRP A 219 3.42 6.79 27.40
CA TRP A 219 3.72 5.37 27.42
C TRP A 219 5.11 5.06 26.84
N PRO A 220 5.84 4.05 27.32
CA PRO A 220 7.16 3.67 26.80
C PRO A 220 7.08 3.18 25.34
N THR A 221 6.01 2.45 24.98
CA THR A 221 5.78 1.88 23.65
C THR A 221 4.35 2.11 23.21
N PHE A 222 4.11 2.10 21.90
CA PHE A 222 2.75 2.11 21.35
C PHE A 222 1.94 0.88 21.75
N MET A 223 2.55 -0.29 21.78
CA MET A 223 1.88 -1.53 22.19
C MET A 223 1.35 -1.44 23.63
N GLU A 224 2.11 -0.88 24.55
CA GLU A 224 1.66 -0.70 25.94
C GLU A 224 0.52 0.30 26.05
N LYS A 225 0.60 1.42 25.31
CA LYS A 225 -0.49 2.37 25.16
C LYS A 225 -1.77 1.66 24.66
N GLU A 226 -1.70 0.95 23.55
CA GLU A 226 -2.83 0.26 22.93
C GLU A 226 -3.44 -0.81 23.83
N ILE A 227 -2.62 -1.54 24.59
CA ILE A 227 -3.11 -2.50 25.60
C ILE A 227 -4.00 -1.81 26.65
N HIS A 228 -3.58 -0.64 27.13
CA HIS A 228 -4.33 0.11 28.13
C HIS A 228 -5.54 0.85 27.57
N GLU A 229 -5.54 1.19 26.28
CA GLU A 229 -6.67 1.82 25.57
C GLU A 229 -7.79 0.83 25.17
N GLN A 230 -7.56 -0.49 25.25
CA GLN A 230 -8.56 -1.49 24.83
C GLN A 230 -9.96 -1.31 25.44
N PRO A 231 -10.12 -1.02 26.76
CA PRO A 231 -11.45 -0.84 27.34
C PRO A 231 -12.22 0.31 26.66
N ASP A 232 -11.56 1.43 26.43
CA ASP A 232 -12.17 2.61 25.82
C ASP A 232 -12.46 2.36 24.32
N ALA A 233 -11.52 1.73 23.60
CA ALA A 233 -11.69 1.39 22.20
C ALA A 233 -12.84 0.39 21.98
N VAL A 234 -12.97 -0.62 22.82
CA VAL A 234 -14.09 -1.57 22.77
C VAL A 234 -15.40 -0.87 23.11
N GLY A 235 -15.39 -0.02 24.16
CA GLY A 235 -16.54 0.78 24.57
C GLY A 235 -17.04 1.69 23.44
N ALA A 236 -16.14 2.42 22.79
CA ALA A 236 -16.44 3.29 21.65
C ALA A 236 -16.97 2.50 20.43
N THR A 237 -16.37 1.34 20.14
CA THR A 237 -16.83 0.48 19.04
C THR A 237 -18.26 -0.02 19.26
N LEU A 238 -18.67 -0.27 20.49
CA LEU A 238 -20.00 -0.79 20.82
C LEU A 238 -21.05 0.30 21.02
N ALA A 239 -20.64 1.54 21.41
CA ALA A 239 -21.55 2.61 21.81
C ALA A 239 -22.60 2.94 20.75
N ASP A 240 -22.22 2.99 19.47
CA ASP A 240 -23.10 3.32 18.35
C ASP A 240 -23.81 2.09 17.74
N ARG A 241 -23.51 0.88 18.26
CA ARG A 241 -24.06 -0.38 17.74
C ARG A 241 -25.06 -1.07 18.67
N ILE A 242 -25.38 -0.42 19.77
CA ILE A 242 -26.36 -0.89 20.73
C ILE A 242 -27.41 0.21 20.93
N ASP A 243 -28.69 -0.10 20.64
CA ASP A 243 -29.78 0.84 20.85
C ASP A 243 -30.10 1.04 22.35
N SER A 244 -30.98 1.98 22.65
CA SER A 244 -31.43 2.28 24.02
C SER A 244 -32.15 1.10 24.75
N HIS A 245 -32.48 0.03 24.00
CA HIS A 245 -33.10 -1.19 24.51
C HIS A 245 -32.13 -2.36 24.64
N GLY A 246 -30.82 -2.11 24.39
CA GLY A 246 -29.79 -3.13 24.43
C GLY A 246 -29.79 -4.08 23.22
N ARG A 247 -30.39 -3.69 22.10
CA ARG A 247 -30.42 -4.47 20.86
C ARG A 247 -29.34 -3.99 19.92
N LEU A 248 -28.82 -4.89 19.09
CA LEU A 248 -27.87 -4.52 18.04
C LEU A 248 -28.56 -3.62 17.02
N ALA A 249 -27.94 -2.46 16.77
CA ALA A 249 -28.26 -1.52 15.69
C ALA A 249 -27.07 -1.50 14.72
N LEU A 250 -27.17 -2.28 13.65
CA LEU A 250 -26.10 -2.43 12.64
C LEU A 250 -26.54 -1.76 11.33
N ASP A 251 -26.71 -0.44 11.35
CA ASP A 251 -27.19 0.34 10.19
C ASP A 251 -26.23 0.28 8.99
N GLU A 252 -24.97 -0.08 9.24
CA GLU A 252 -23.94 -0.26 8.21
C GLU A 252 -24.07 -1.60 7.46
N VAL A 253 -24.75 -2.60 8.03
CA VAL A 253 -24.94 -3.91 7.38
C VAL A 253 -26.04 -3.81 6.36
N ARG A 254 -25.69 -3.74 5.09
CA ARG A 254 -26.61 -3.59 3.96
C ARG A 254 -27.03 -4.93 3.34
N ILE A 255 -26.94 -6.03 4.08
CA ILE A 255 -27.38 -7.35 3.61
C ILE A 255 -28.85 -7.53 3.99
N PRO A 256 -29.75 -7.81 3.03
CA PRO A 256 -31.16 -8.07 3.34
C PRO A 256 -31.32 -9.23 4.32
N GLU A 257 -32.24 -9.10 5.27
CA GLU A 257 -32.50 -10.15 6.28
C GLU A 257 -32.86 -11.51 5.64
N SER A 258 -33.56 -11.49 4.52
CA SER A 258 -33.87 -12.71 3.76
C SER A 258 -32.65 -13.46 3.26
N VAL A 259 -31.60 -12.70 2.86
CA VAL A 259 -30.32 -13.27 2.44
C VAL A 259 -29.59 -13.86 3.65
N LEU A 260 -29.48 -13.11 4.76
CA LEU A 260 -28.88 -13.61 6.00
C LEU A 260 -29.54 -14.89 6.51
N ARG A 261 -30.89 -14.97 6.42
CA ARG A 261 -31.64 -16.17 6.81
C ARG A 261 -31.46 -17.37 5.86
N SER A 262 -30.97 -17.13 4.64
CA SER A 262 -30.71 -18.20 3.67
C SER A 262 -29.30 -18.79 3.78
N VAL A 263 -28.43 -18.16 4.55
CA VAL A 263 -27.04 -18.61 4.75
C VAL A 263 -27.03 -19.99 5.44
N ASP A 264 -26.29 -20.91 4.85
CA ASP A 264 -26.14 -22.28 5.38
C ASP A 264 -24.69 -22.62 5.77
N LYS A 265 -23.73 -21.74 5.40
CA LYS A 265 -22.31 -21.84 5.73
C LYS A 265 -21.71 -20.46 5.92
N VAL A 266 -20.80 -20.31 6.88
CA VAL A 266 -19.97 -19.09 7.05
C VAL A 266 -18.51 -19.46 6.86
N ILE A 267 -17.77 -18.66 6.09
CA ILE A 267 -16.31 -18.73 5.99
C ILE A 267 -15.74 -17.40 6.50
N MET A 268 -14.89 -17.49 7.51
CA MET A 268 -14.18 -16.32 8.06
C MET A 268 -12.75 -16.33 7.57
N ILE A 269 -12.32 -15.22 6.97
CA ILE A 269 -10.95 -15.06 6.45
C ILE A 269 -10.25 -13.88 7.10
N GLY A 270 -8.99 -14.05 7.40
CA GLY A 270 -8.15 -12.99 7.98
C GLY A 270 -6.69 -13.43 8.08
N CYS A 271 -5.81 -12.48 8.34
CA CYS A 271 -4.38 -12.72 8.57
C CYS A 271 -4.01 -12.37 10.02
N GLY A 272 -3.01 -13.08 10.57
CA GLY A 272 -2.51 -12.80 11.92
C GLY A 272 -3.59 -12.82 13.00
N THR A 273 -3.60 -11.81 13.87
CA THR A 273 -4.57 -11.71 14.98
C THR A 273 -6.02 -11.56 14.53
N ALA A 274 -6.28 -11.04 13.32
CA ALA A 274 -7.61 -10.98 12.73
C ALA A 274 -8.19 -12.38 12.50
N SER A 275 -7.37 -13.36 12.09
CA SER A 275 -7.81 -14.76 11.96
C SER A 275 -8.19 -15.38 13.31
N TYR A 276 -7.49 -14.98 14.39
CA TYR A 276 -7.83 -15.45 15.74
C TYR A 276 -9.18 -14.89 16.23
N ALA A 277 -9.52 -13.65 15.86
CA ALA A 277 -10.85 -13.11 16.11
C ALA A 277 -11.92 -13.94 15.41
N GLY A 278 -11.68 -14.39 14.16
CA GLY A 278 -12.52 -15.32 13.45
C GLY A 278 -12.68 -16.66 14.17
N GLN A 279 -11.58 -17.22 14.69
CA GLN A 279 -11.63 -18.48 15.46
C GLN A 279 -12.48 -18.36 16.72
N VAL A 280 -12.43 -17.24 17.42
CA VAL A 280 -13.30 -16.98 18.60
C VAL A 280 -14.76 -16.83 18.16
N ALA A 281 -15.03 -16.05 17.12
CA ALA A 281 -16.38 -15.81 16.60
C ALA A 281 -17.04 -17.08 16.08
N ARG A 282 -16.26 -18.03 15.53
CA ARG A 282 -16.75 -19.35 15.11
C ARG A 282 -17.57 -20.03 16.19
N TYR A 283 -17.05 -20.13 17.42
CA TYR A 283 -17.74 -20.80 18.51
C TYR A 283 -19.10 -20.15 18.82
N ALA A 284 -19.16 -18.82 18.79
CA ALA A 284 -20.40 -18.09 19.02
C ALA A 284 -21.42 -18.34 17.91
N ILE A 285 -21.02 -18.23 16.64
CA ILE A 285 -21.91 -18.43 15.49
C ILE A 285 -22.41 -19.86 15.42
N GLU A 286 -21.54 -20.85 15.55
CA GLU A 286 -21.95 -22.27 15.54
C GLU A 286 -22.90 -22.59 16.70
N HIS A 287 -22.68 -21.97 17.90
CA HIS A 287 -23.55 -22.17 19.03
C HIS A 287 -24.93 -21.52 18.88
N TRP A 288 -24.97 -20.25 18.44
CA TRP A 288 -26.21 -19.49 18.39
C TRP A 288 -27.01 -19.70 17.09
N CYS A 289 -26.31 -19.73 15.96
CA CYS A 289 -26.94 -19.81 14.63
C CYS A 289 -27.10 -21.25 14.13
N ARG A 290 -26.35 -22.22 14.70
CA ARG A 290 -26.33 -23.63 14.27
C ARG A 290 -25.95 -23.81 12.80
N ILE A 291 -25.06 -22.92 12.30
CA ILE A 291 -24.50 -22.91 10.95
C ILE A 291 -23.02 -23.26 11.04
N PRO A 292 -22.50 -24.17 10.18
CA PRO A 292 -21.06 -24.49 10.16
C PRO A 292 -20.22 -23.26 9.80
N VAL A 293 -19.12 -23.10 10.52
CA VAL A 293 -18.17 -22.00 10.30
C VAL A 293 -16.77 -22.56 10.01
N GLU A 294 -16.21 -22.19 8.87
CA GLU A 294 -14.81 -22.40 8.55
C GLU A 294 -14.02 -21.12 8.85
N VAL A 295 -12.79 -21.26 9.35
CA VAL A 295 -11.90 -20.12 9.57
C VAL A 295 -10.60 -20.42 8.88
N GLU A 296 -10.17 -19.51 8.00
CA GLU A 296 -8.99 -19.70 7.17
C GLU A 296 -8.08 -18.47 7.17
N LEU A 297 -6.80 -18.70 6.95
CA LEU A 297 -5.88 -17.63 6.61
C LEU A 297 -6.20 -17.12 5.20
N SER A 298 -6.29 -15.82 5.03
CA SER A 298 -6.63 -15.22 3.74
C SER A 298 -5.65 -15.62 2.62
N SER A 299 -4.36 -15.79 2.94
CA SER A 299 -3.35 -16.28 2.01
C SER A 299 -3.65 -17.68 1.50
N GLU A 300 -4.03 -18.60 2.41
CA GLU A 300 -4.36 -19.97 2.04
C GLU A 300 -5.66 -20.04 1.26
N PHE A 301 -6.68 -19.31 1.70
CA PHE A 301 -7.97 -19.23 1.02
C PHE A 301 -7.84 -18.81 -0.44
N ARG A 302 -6.98 -17.83 -0.71
CA ARG A 302 -6.75 -17.31 -2.07
C ARG A 302 -6.20 -18.40 -3.02
N TYR A 303 -5.29 -19.25 -2.53
CA TYR A 303 -4.55 -20.18 -3.41
C TYR A 303 -5.11 -21.60 -3.45
N ARG A 304 -5.87 -22.02 -2.44
CA ARG A 304 -6.40 -23.39 -2.39
C ARG A 304 -7.69 -23.63 -3.18
N ASP A 305 -8.24 -22.60 -3.83
CA ASP A 305 -9.48 -22.67 -4.59
C ASP A 305 -10.66 -23.28 -3.76
N PRO A 306 -11.15 -22.55 -2.74
CA PRO A 306 -12.15 -23.06 -1.80
C PRO A 306 -13.51 -23.23 -2.47
N VAL A 307 -14.30 -24.20 -1.99
CA VAL A 307 -15.69 -24.36 -2.42
C VAL A 307 -16.56 -23.30 -1.73
N VAL A 308 -16.97 -22.30 -2.50
CA VAL A 308 -17.89 -21.24 -2.08
C VAL A 308 -19.19 -21.40 -2.85
N GLY A 309 -20.31 -21.52 -2.14
CA GLY A 309 -21.63 -21.65 -2.73
C GLY A 309 -22.48 -20.40 -2.55
N GLU A 310 -23.56 -20.26 -3.32
CA GLU A 310 -24.48 -19.11 -3.28
C GLU A 310 -25.07 -18.77 -1.91
N LYS A 311 -25.08 -19.74 -0.98
CA LYS A 311 -25.57 -19.56 0.39
C LYS A 311 -24.43 -19.44 1.42
N THR A 312 -23.20 -19.26 0.96
CA THR A 312 -22.05 -19.09 1.83
C THR A 312 -21.83 -17.61 2.10
N LEU A 313 -21.82 -17.22 3.37
CA LEU A 313 -21.40 -15.89 3.78
C LEU A 313 -19.89 -15.88 4.04
N VAL A 314 -19.15 -15.11 3.27
CA VAL A 314 -17.71 -14.87 3.51
C VAL A 314 -17.54 -13.60 4.34
N VAL A 315 -16.93 -13.73 5.51
CA VAL A 315 -16.65 -12.63 6.45
C VAL A 315 -15.14 -12.39 6.49
N ALA A 316 -14.72 -11.28 5.93
CA ALA A 316 -13.33 -10.85 5.98
C ALA A 316 -13.06 -9.97 7.20
N ILE A 317 -12.03 -10.32 7.96
CA ILE A 317 -11.64 -9.60 9.17
C ILE A 317 -10.29 -8.94 8.92
N SER A 318 -10.28 -7.60 8.99
CA SER A 318 -9.07 -6.80 8.81
C SER A 318 -9.15 -5.54 9.67
N GLN A 319 -8.05 -5.19 10.34
CA GLN A 319 -7.95 -3.94 11.11
C GLN A 319 -7.69 -2.76 10.19
N SER A 320 -6.73 -2.87 9.27
CA SER A 320 -6.36 -1.78 8.35
C SER A 320 -7.29 -1.67 7.13
N GLY A 321 -8.01 -2.75 6.78
CA GLY A 321 -8.72 -2.84 5.50
C GLY A 321 -7.80 -3.01 4.28
N GLU A 322 -6.49 -3.01 4.47
CA GLU A 322 -5.48 -2.95 3.40
C GLU A 322 -4.67 -4.25 3.26
N THR A 323 -4.91 -5.25 4.12
CA THR A 323 -4.21 -6.54 4.05
C THR A 323 -4.48 -7.19 2.69
N MET A 324 -3.48 -7.21 1.85
CA MET A 324 -3.62 -7.58 0.44
C MET A 324 -4.17 -8.99 0.24
N ASP A 325 -3.66 -9.97 1.00
CA ASP A 325 -4.19 -11.34 0.94
C ASP A 325 -5.69 -11.39 1.26
N THR A 326 -6.15 -10.57 2.22
CA THR A 326 -7.57 -10.49 2.57
C THR A 326 -8.39 -9.86 1.45
N ILE A 327 -7.90 -8.79 0.82
CA ILE A 327 -8.57 -8.14 -0.30
C ILE A 327 -8.66 -9.08 -1.51
N GLN A 328 -7.58 -9.79 -1.82
CA GLN A 328 -7.56 -10.75 -2.92
C GLN A 328 -8.46 -11.97 -2.64
N ALA A 329 -8.48 -12.46 -1.39
CA ALA A 329 -9.38 -13.53 -0.97
C ALA A 329 -10.86 -13.14 -1.12
N ILE A 330 -11.23 -11.89 -0.81
CA ILE A 330 -12.58 -11.36 -1.04
C ILE A 330 -12.93 -11.36 -2.53
N ARG A 331 -11.99 -10.90 -3.38
CA ARG A 331 -12.19 -10.89 -4.83
C ARG A 331 -12.39 -12.31 -5.36
N HIS A 332 -11.52 -13.23 -4.95
CA HIS A 332 -11.63 -14.63 -5.31
C HIS A 332 -12.97 -15.26 -4.86
N ALA A 333 -13.41 -14.99 -3.63
CA ALA A 333 -14.71 -15.46 -3.15
C ALA A 333 -15.89 -14.94 -4.01
N ARG A 334 -15.83 -13.67 -4.44
CA ARG A 334 -16.86 -13.06 -5.32
C ARG A 334 -16.88 -13.66 -6.73
N GLU A 335 -15.74 -14.10 -7.24
CA GLU A 335 -15.64 -14.75 -8.55
C GLU A 335 -16.22 -16.17 -8.54
N GLN A 336 -16.25 -16.82 -7.37
CA GLN A 336 -16.80 -18.15 -7.18
C GLN A 336 -18.34 -18.17 -7.04
N GLY A 337 -18.99 -17.03 -6.73
CA GLY A 337 -20.43 -16.90 -6.54
C GLY A 337 -20.80 -15.93 -5.45
#